data_ad67e50afd4e55ee4bec6b421ad27424
#
_entry.id   ad67e50afd4e55ee4bec6b421ad27424
#
_cell.length_a   1.000
_cell.length_b   1.000
_cell.length_c   1.000
_cell.angle_alpha   90.00
_cell.angle_beta   90.00
_cell.angle_gamma   90.00
#
_symmetry.space_group_name_H-M   'P 1'
#
loop_
_entity.id
_entity.type
_entity.pdbx_description
1 polymer ?
#
loop_
_entity_poly.entity_id
_entity_poly.type
_entity_poly.pdbx_seq_one_letter_code
_entity_poly.pdbx_strand_id
1 'polypeptide(L)'
;MVPALVHGGGSKSAEENMRRLEILDGMRGYFLVFMVLNHLTFAGGYLLVKFNHGELGYVQDAQGFVFLSGLLVGMVYARRMLRDGYAAGAAKVRKRAFEIYRYAVACLAIVFLLGFVLSASSTYWEPWLWDLAEHNPFYALASLLLLYQPTYMDILPQYIVYMLVSPPLIWLCVTGRWMWVAALSAFLWAAVQLGLHFPVAGGIRALLERVHEGEMFRTAFNVLAWQAVFMSGLVLGALTATGRIDWEKVMNPKRTALVWLAFALVLVFMGFRFGFTFKLLPEPMMERFRSLDNRTEFSFVYLVNFMATGYLVAWMVMAGSLADNRIVRALGNGLRWIFSLSFLRLIGRHSLQVYAWHVIVIYLLKGFEHHYGPFSEWTKTAIALSAITSLAVPALYRERATYFGRVPFLRDRASSDDVKARAAPAK
;
A
#
# COMPACT_ATOMS: atom_id res chain seq x y z
N MET A 1 -32.16 17.20 5.51
CA MET A 1 -31.85 17.95 6.73
C MET A 1 -30.43 17.59 7.14
N VAL A 2 -29.47 18.49 6.96
CA VAL A 2 -28.05 18.30 7.30
C VAL A 2 -27.91 18.79 8.76
N PRO A 3 -27.37 18.01 9.69
CA PRO A 3 -27.15 18.48 11.06
C PRO A 3 -26.08 19.55 11.07
N ALA A 4 -26.32 20.63 11.77
CA ALA A 4 -25.43 21.74 11.97
C ALA A 4 -24.14 21.29 12.66
N LEU A 5 -22.98 21.73 12.12
CA LEU A 5 -21.65 21.53 12.69
C LEU A 5 -21.56 22.30 14.03
N VAL A 6 -21.37 21.59 15.11
CA VAL A 6 -21.04 22.14 16.43
C VAL A 6 -19.62 22.72 16.37
N HIS A 7 -19.50 24.01 16.39
CA HIS A 7 -18.22 24.74 16.54
C HIS A 7 -17.95 24.94 18.03
N GLY A 8 -16.97 24.23 18.55
CA GLY A 8 -16.49 24.45 19.93
C GLY A 8 -15.38 23.46 20.28
N GLY A 9 -14.10 23.77 20.02
CA GLY A 9 -12.96 22.93 20.40
C GLY A 9 -11.75 23.04 19.45
N GLY A 10 -11.45 24.21 18.92
CA GLY A 10 -10.67 24.36 17.69
C GLY A 10 -9.17 24.02 17.73
N SER A 11 -8.45 24.07 18.86
CA SER A 11 -6.99 23.85 18.82
C SER A 11 -6.57 22.44 19.27
N LYS A 12 -7.11 21.93 20.35
CA LYS A 12 -6.77 20.57 20.83
C LYS A 12 -7.22 19.47 19.85
N SER A 13 -8.40 19.61 19.25
CA SER A 13 -8.88 18.64 18.25
C SER A 13 -8.07 18.68 16.93
N ALA A 14 -7.56 19.84 16.54
CA ALA A 14 -6.72 19.97 15.36
C ALA A 14 -5.33 19.35 15.57
N GLU A 15 -4.70 19.55 16.72
CA GLU A 15 -3.43 18.91 17.09
C GLU A 15 -3.56 17.39 17.20
N GLU A 16 -4.63 16.91 17.82
CA GLU A 16 -4.88 15.48 17.93
C GLU A 16 -5.14 14.81 16.57
N ASN A 17 -5.87 15.49 15.69
CA ASN A 17 -6.06 15.02 14.31
C ASN A 17 -4.75 15.02 13.50
N MET A 18 -3.88 16.01 13.67
CA MET A 18 -2.55 16.03 13.05
C MET A 18 -1.68 14.89 13.55
N ARG A 19 -1.62 14.65 14.86
CA ARG A 19 -0.87 13.52 15.44
C ARG A 19 -1.35 12.17 14.94
N ARG A 20 -2.67 11.98 14.76
CA ARG A 20 -3.24 10.73 14.19
C ARG A 20 -2.81 10.53 12.74
N LEU A 21 -2.80 11.58 11.91
CA LEU A 21 -2.32 11.52 10.54
C LEU A 21 -0.83 11.20 10.46
N GLU A 22 -0.02 11.77 11.36
CA GLU A 22 1.43 11.50 11.43
C GLU A 22 1.73 10.03 11.76
N ILE A 23 0.96 9.40 12.65
CA ILE A 23 1.10 7.97 12.96
C ILE A 23 0.75 7.11 11.74
N LEU A 24 -0.31 7.45 10.99
CA LEU A 24 -0.67 6.73 9.76
C LEU A 24 0.42 6.87 8.68
N ASP A 25 1.02 8.05 8.56
CA ASP A 25 2.18 8.22 7.68
C ASP A 25 3.36 7.37 8.15
N GLY A 26 3.65 7.34 9.46
CA GLY A 26 4.69 6.47 10.02
C GLY A 26 4.44 4.98 9.76
N MET A 27 3.20 4.52 9.90
CA MET A 27 2.84 3.12 9.58
C MET A 27 3.05 2.81 8.08
N ARG A 28 2.70 3.73 7.19
CA ARG A 28 2.96 3.57 5.75
C ARG A 28 4.46 3.51 5.45
N GLY A 29 5.24 4.37 6.12
CA GLY A 29 6.70 4.34 6.05
C GLY A 29 7.30 3.03 6.55
N TYR A 30 6.75 2.49 7.63
CA TYR A 30 7.13 1.18 8.15
C TYR A 30 6.94 0.08 7.08
N PHE A 31 5.77 0.01 6.45
CA PHE A 31 5.54 -0.97 5.39
C PHE A 31 6.46 -0.77 4.18
N LEU A 32 6.81 0.46 3.81
CA LEU A 32 7.76 0.72 2.73
C LEU A 32 9.17 0.22 3.04
N VAL A 33 9.63 0.35 4.29
CA VAL A 33 10.93 -0.21 4.73
C VAL A 33 10.92 -1.73 4.60
N PHE A 34 9.87 -2.39 5.09
CA PHE A 34 9.79 -3.86 5.02
C PHE A 34 9.54 -4.37 3.60
N MET A 35 8.84 -3.61 2.74
CA MET A 35 8.77 -3.91 1.30
C MET A 35 10.17 -3.95 0.67
N VAL A 36 11.04 -2.99 0.96
CA VAL A 36 12.44 -3.03 0.47
C VAL A 36 13.13 -4.28 0.96
N LEU A 37 13.06 -4.58 2.27
CA LEU A 37 13.69 -5.77 2.83
C LEU A 37 13.19 -7.05 2.16
N ASN A 38 11.88 -7.19 1.93
CA ASN A 38 11.28 -8.37 1.32
C ASN A 38 11.55 -8.49 -0.17
N HIS A 39 11.81 -7.37 -0.85
CA HIS A 39 12.08 -7.37 -2.29
C HIS A 39 13.56 -7.53 -2.64
N LEU A 40 14.48 -7.37 -1.67
CA LEU A 40 15.89 -7.68 -1.83
C LEU A 40 16.10 -9.21 -1.78
N THR A 41 16.12 -9.82 -2.95
CA THR A 41 16.27 -11.28 -3.10
C THR A 41 17.72 -11.65 -3.39
N PHE A 42 18.55 -11.68 -2.34
CA PHE A 42 19.94 -12.14 -2.48
C PHE A 42 20.04 -13.66 -2.60
N ALA A 43 21.00 -14.15 -3.37
CA ALA A 43 21.32 -15.56 -3.46
C ALA A 43 21.63 -16.13 -2.06
N GLY A 44 20.95 -17.22 -1.69
CA GLY A 44 21.04 -17.82 -0.36
C GLY A 44 20.28 -17.06 0.76
N GLY A 45 19.50 -16.03 0.43
CA GLY A 45 18.80 -15.19 1.39
C GLY A 45 19.74 -14.29 2.20
N TYR A 46 19.24 -13.65 3.25
CA TYR A 46 20.02 -12.84 4.19
C TYR A 46 19.33 -12.68 5.54
N LEU A 47 20.11 -12.39 6.59
CA LEU A 47 19.62 -12.41 7.97
C LEU A 47 18.60 -11.31 8.26
N LEU A 48 18.81 -10.11 7.74
CA LEU A 48 17.99 -8.94 8.09
C LEU A 48 16.51 -9.12 7.72
N VAL A 49 16.21 -9.84 6.61
CA VAL A 49 14.83 -10.13 6.21
C VAL A 49 14.07 -11.01 7.20
N LYS A 50 14.78 -11.85 7.99
CA LYS A 50 14.17 -12.72 9.00
C LYS A 50 13.56 -11.96 10.18
N PHE A 51 13.96 -10.70 10.39
CA PHE A 51 13.37 -9.82 11.40
C PHE A 51 12.10 -9.09 10.90
N ASN A 52 11.36 -9.74 10.04
CA ASN A 52 10.15 -9.22 9.45
C ASN A 52 8.90 -9.74 10.18
N HIS A 53 7.90 -8.87 10.36
CA HIS A 53 6.62 -9.26 10.93
C HIS A 53 5.88 -10.33 10.10
N GLY A 54 6.14 -10.43 8.79
CA GLY A 54 5.61 -11.50 7.93
C GLY A 54 6.09 -12.90 8.30
N GLU A 55 7.21 -13.04 9.03
CA GLU A 55 7.66 -14.32 9.56
C GLU A 55 6.84 -14.77 10.78
N LEU A 56 6.11 -13.86 11.42
CA LEU A 56 5.28 -14.15 12.59
C LEU A 56 3.86 -14.60 12.23
N GLY A 57 3.52 -14.68 10.93
CA GLY A 57 2.16 -15.05 10.50
C GLY A 57 1.95 -14.90 9.00
N TYR A 58 0.73 -14.53 8.63
CA TYR A 58 0.29 -14.37 7.23
C TYR A 58 -0.05 -12.90 6.90
N VAL A 59 0.44 -11.95 7.70
CA VAL A 59 0.32 -10.52 7.42
C VAL A 59 1.55 -10.04 6.68
N GLN A 60 1.34 -9.43 5.52
CA GLN A 60 2.39 -8.92 4.66
C GLN A 60 2.32 -7.40 4.54
N ASP A 61 3.43 -6.78 4.14
CA ASP A 61 3.56 -5.33 3.98
C ASP A 61 2.50 -4.74 3.04
N ALA A 62 2.22 -5.46 1.93
CA ALA A 62 1.25 -5.04 0.93
C ALA A 62 -0.16 -4.89 1.53
N GLN A 63 -0.59 -5.80 2.42
CA GLN A 63 -1.91 -5.74 3.06
C GLN A 63 -2.06 -4.47 3.89
N GLY A 64 -1.10 -4.22 4.79
CA GLY A 64 -1.11 -3.03 5.64
C GLY A 64 -1.05 -1.74 4.82
N PHE A 65 -0.21 -1.70 3.79
CA PHE A 65 -0.08 -0.54 2.91
C PHE A 65 -1.36 -0.26 2.11
N VAL A 66 -2.00 -1.28 1.54
CA VAL A 66 -3.26 -1.18 0.79
C VAL A 66 -4.41 -0.76 1.71
N PHE A 67 -4.51 -1.34 2.91
CA PHE A 67 -5.51 -0.96 3.91
C PHE A 67 -5.39 0.51 4.33
N LEU A 68 -4.18 0.95 4.73
CA LEU A 68 -3.95 2.35 5.12
C LEU A 68 -4.19 3.32 3.97
N SER A 69 -3.92 2.89 2.74
CA SER A 69 -4.24 3.68 1.55
C SER A 69 -5.74 3.85 1.38
N GLY A 70 -6.53 2.78 1.52
CA GLY A 70 -7.99 2.82 1.54
C GLY A 70 -8.53 3.72 2.67
N LEU A 71 -7.99 3.58 3.88
CA LEU A 71 -8.37 4.38 5.06
C LEU A 71 -8.18 5.88 4.79
N LEU A 72 -7.02 6.28 4.27
CA LEU A 72 -6.73 7.67 3.94
C LEU A 72 -7.61 8.19 2.79
N VAL A 73 -7.84 7.38 1.76
CA VAL A 73 -8.74 7.72 0.65
C VAL A 73 -10.15 7.96 1.17
N GLY A 74 -10.70 7.02 1.96
CA GLY A 74 -12.01 7.17 2.58
C GLY A 74 -12.08 8.43 3.44
N MET A 75 -11.09 8.66 4.31
CA MET A 75 -11.09 9.78 5.25
C MET A 75 -10.93 11.14 4.56
N VAL A 76 -10.00 11.28 3.63
CA VAL A 76 -9.71 12.56 2.97
C VAL A 76 -10.82 12.95 2.00
N TYR A 77 -11.26 12.00 1.15
CA TYR A 77 -12.23 12.32 0.12
C TYR A 77 -13.67 12.35 0.62
N ALA A 78 -14.03 11.61 1.70
CA ALA A 78 -15.32 11.80 2.36
C ALA A 78 -15.45 13.21 2.93
N ARG A 79 -14.43 13.72 3.67
CA ARG A 79 -14.41 15.10 4.16
C ARG A 79 -14.55 16.11 3.02
N ARG A 80 -13.88 15.83 1.89
CA ARG A 80 -13.95 16.71 0.72
C ARG A 80 -15.33 16.69 0.08
N MET A 81 -15.93 15.51 -0.10
CA MET A 81 -17.28 15.39 -0.64
C MET A 81 -18.34 16.04 0.25
N LEU A 82 -18.18 15.98 1.57
CA LEU A 82 -19.04 16.67 2.52
C LEU A 82 -18.94 18.19 2.40
N ARG A 83 -17.72 18.72 2.18
CA ARG A 83 -17.47 20.16 2.12
C ARG A 83 -17.80 20.74 0.74
N ASP A 84 -17.33 20.11 -0.32
CA ASP A 84 -17.26 20.65 -1.69
C ASP A 84 -18.25 19.94 -2.66
N GLY A 85 -19.01 18.96 -2.18
CA GLY A 85 -19.93 18.13 -2.96
C GLY A 85 -19.26 16.96 -3.68
N TYR A 86 -20.11 16.03 -4.17
CA TYR A 86 -19.67 14.79 -4.84
C TYR A 86 -18.77 15.05 -6.05
N ALA A 87 -19.16 15.93 -6.95
CA ALA A 87 -18.46 16.18 -8.21
C ALA A 87 -17.01 16.66 -7.98
N ALA A 88 -16.82 17.61 -7.05
CA ALA A 88 -15.50 18.12 -6.68
C ALA A 88 -14.62 17.07 -6.03
N GLY A 89 -15.19 16.25 -5.13
CA GLY A 89 -14.51 15.12 -4.53
C GLY A 89 -14.09 14.07 -5.55
N ALA A 90 -15.02 13.64 -6.41
CA ALA A 90 -14.78 12.66 -7.45
C ALA A 90 -13.70 13.11 -8.47
N ALA A 91 -13.71 14.39 -8.87
CA ALA A 91 -12.69 14.95 -9.75
C ALA A 91 -11.28 14.86 -9.13
N LYS A 92 -11.16 15.10 -7.82
CA LYS A 92 -9.87 14.97 -7.11
C LYS A 92 -9.41 13.52 -6.99
N VAL A 93 -10.33 12.57 -6.76
CA VAL A 93 -10.01 11.13 -6.75
C VAL A 93 -9.48 10.71 -8.12
N ARG A 94 -10.18 11.07 -9.22
CA ARG A 94 -9.72 10.77 -10.59
C ARG A 94 -8.36 11.39 -10.91
N LYS A 95 -8.14 12.66 -10.49
CA LYS A 95 -6.82 13.30 -10.64
C LYS A 95 -5.73 12.51 -9.92
N ARG A 96 -6.01 12.00 -8.72
CA ARG A 96 -5.06 11.18 -7.96
C ARG A 96 -4.82 9.82 -8.62
N ALA A 97 -5.86 9.17 -9.15
CA ALA A 97 -5.72 7.93 -9.92
C ALA A 97 -4.80 8.13 -11.14
N PHE A 98 -4.99 9.23 -11.87
CA PHE A 98 -4.12 9.58 -13.01
C PHE A 98 -2.68 9.87 -12.59
N GLU A 99 -2.48 10.53 -11.44
CA GLU A 99 -1.13 10.73 -10.89
C GLU A 99 -0.45 9.40 -10.59
N ILE A 100 -1.16 8.43 -9.97
CA ILE A 100 -0.63 7.09 -9.69
C ILE A 100 -0.30 6.36 -10.99
N TYR A 101 -1.17 6.44 -12.00
CA TYR A 101 -0.92 5.86 -13.32
C TYR A 101 0.35 6.41 -13.96
N ARG A 102 0.58 7.72 -13.89
CA ARG A 102 1.82 8.33 -14.39
C ARG A 102 3.07 7.78 -13.70
N TYR A 103 3.03 7.53 -12.39
CA TYR A 103 4.13 6.92 -11.66
C TYR A 103 4.32 5.44 -12.04
N ALA A 104 3.24 4.69 -12.24
CA ALA A 104 3.32 3.30 -12.71
C ALA A 104 3.97 3.22 -14.10
N VAL A 105 3.52 4.05 -15.04
CA VAL A 105 4.09 4.14 -16.40
C VAL A 105 5.54 4.60 -16.36
N ALA A 106 5.87 5.62 -15.55
CA ALA A 106 7.26 6.10 -15.43
C ALA A 106 8.18 5.01 -14.86
N CYS A 107 7.73 4.28 -13.85
CA CYS A 107 8.50 3.17 -13.28
C CYS A 107 8.74 2.07 -14.31
N LEU A 108 7.69 1.65 -15.03
CA LEU A 108 7.79 0.68 -16.11
C LEU A 108 8.75 1.15 -17.22
N ALA A 109 8.60 2.40 -17.67
CA ALA A 109 9.44 2.97 -18.72
C ALA A 109 10.92 3.04 -18.31
N ILE A 110 11.21 3.44 -17.07
CA ILE A 110 12.59 3.49 -16.56
C ILE A 110 13.19 2.09 -16.54
N VAL A 111 12.50 1.08 -16.00
CA VAL A 111 13.01 -0.31 -15.96
C VAL A 111 13.17 -0.86 -17.38
N PHE A 112 12.20 -0.62 -18.26
CA PHE A 112 12.27 -1.05 -19.65
C PHE A 112 13.45 -0.43 -20.39
N LEU A 113 13.68 0.87 -20.23
CA LEU A 113 14.84 1.57 -20.84
C LEU A 113 16.18 1.10 -20.24
N LEU A 114 16.26 0.87 -18.93
CA LEU A 114 17.42 0.31 -18.28
C LEU A 114 17.74 -1.09 -18.84
N GLY A 115 16.73 -1.85 -19.24
CA GLY A 115 16.91 -3.15 -19.89
C GLY A 115 17.72 -3.11 -21.18
N PHE A 116 17.69 -2.02 -21.94
CA PHE A 116 18.52 -1.84 -23.14
C PHE A 116 19.96 -1.43 -22.81
N VAL A 117 20.20 -0.81 -21.65
CA VAL A 117 21.52 -0.28 -21.28
C VAL A 117 22.32 -1.28 -20.46
N LEU A 118 21.63 -2.04 -19.61
CA LEU A 118 22.29 -2.98 -18.70
C LEU A 118 22.58 -4.32 -19.39
N SER A 119 23.84 -4.71 -19.40
CA SER A 119 24.27 -5.98 -19.98
C SER A 119 23.57 -7.16 -19.29
N ALA A 120 23.13 -8.14 -20.07
CA ALA A 120 22.45 -9.36 -19.62
C ALA A 120 21.17 -9.14 -18.79
N SER A 121 20.55 -7.95 -18.86
CA SER A 121 19.33 -7.62 -18.11
C SER A 121 18.18 -8.60 -18.36
N SER A 122 18.01 -9.07 -19.59
CA SER A 122 17.03 -10.10 -19.94
C SER A 122 17.19 -11.39 -19.13
N THR A 123 18.42 -11.79 -18.81
CA THR A 123 18.69 -13.01 -18.04
C THR A 123 18.34 -12.87 -16.56
N TYR A 124 18.83 -11.80 -15.90
CA TYR A 124 18.63 -11.68 -14.44
C TYR A 124 17.31 -11.02 -14.06
N TRP A 125 16.62 -10.37 -14.99
CA TRP A 125 15.27 -9.83 -14.78
C TRP A 125 14.15 -10.73 -15.31
N GLU A 126 14.47 -11.77 -16.09
CA GLU A 126 13.46 -12.72 -16.61
C GLU A 126 12.51 -13.23 -15.53
N PRO A 127 12.94 -13.66 -14.32
CA PRO A 127 12.03 -14.12 -13.28
C PRO A 127 11.05 -13.04 -12.75
N TRP A 128 11.27 -11.76 -13.07
CA TRP A 128 10.46 -10.62 -12.63
C TRP A 128 9.67 -9.96 -13.74
N LEU A 129 10.25 -9.92 -14.95
CA LEU A 129 9.65 -9.29 -16.12
C LEU A 129 9.02 -10.32 -17.06
N TRP A 130 9.44 -11.59 -16.96
CA TRP A 130 9.05 -12.69 -17.83
C TRP A 130 9.21 -12.28 -19.30
N ASP A 131 8.22 -12.51 -20.17
CA ASP A 131 8.30 -12.16 -21.60
C ASP A 131 8.60 -10.66 -21.87
N LEU A 132 8.31 -9.77 -20.92
CA LEU A 132 8.68 -8.36 -21.03
C LEU A 132 10.22 -8.17 -20.96
N ALA A 133 10.97 -9.11 -20.40
CA ALA A 133 12.44 -9.06 -20.36
C ALA A 133 13.07 -9.13 -21.75
N GLU A 134 12.38 -9.74 -22.71
CA GLU A 134 12.79 -9.80 -24.13
C GLU A 134 12.44 -8.53 -24.92
N HIS A 135 11.93 -7.49 -24.24
CA HIS A 135 11.55 -6.20 -24.84
C HIS A 135 10.43 -6.30 -25.89
N ASN A 136 9.59 -7.34 -25.81
CA ASN A 136 8.47 -7.50 -26.71
C ASN A 136 7.43 -6.38 -26.51
N PRO A 137 7.09 -5.59 -27.56
CA PRO A 137 6.20 -4.44 -27.44
C PRO A 137 4.76 -4.78 -27.05
N PHE A 138 4.29 -6.00 -27.34
CA PHE A 138 2.95 -6.44 -26.92
C PHE A 138 2.82 -6.53 -25.40
N TYR A 139 3.84 -7.07 -24.71
CA TYR A 139 3.82 -7.10 -23.23
C TYR A 139 4.03 -5.72 -22.62
N ALA A 140 4.81 -4.84 -23.28
CA ALA A 140 4.90 -3.44 -22.87
C ALA A 140 3.53 -2.73 -22.97
N LEU A 141 2.80 -2.94 -24.07
CA LEU A 141 1.44 -2.41 -24.24
C LEU A 141 0.47 -3.01 -23.22
N ALA A 142 0.50 -4.33 -23.00
CA ALA A 142 -0.32 -4.98 -21.99
C ALA A 142 -0.05 -4.42 -20.58
N SER A 143 1.21 -4.11 -20.26
CA SER A 143 1.61 -3.48 -19.00
C SER A 143 1.08 -2.04 -18.88
N LEU A 144 1.12 -1.25 -19.96
CA LEU A 144 0.52 0.08 -20.01
C LEU A 144 -1.00 0.04 -19.82
N LEU A 145 -1.66 -1.01 -20.31
CA LEU A 145 -3.10 -1.25 -20.11
C LEU A 145 -3.43 -1.89 -18.76
N LEU A 146 -2.43 -2.06 -17.88
CA LEU A 146 -2.53 -2.66 -16.54
C LEU A 146 -2.96 -4.15 -16.56
N LEU A 147 -2.83 -4.83 -17.69
CA LEU A 147 -3.18 -6.24 -17.88
C LEU A 147 -2.01 -7.17 -17.53
N TYR A 148 -0.78 -6.73 -17.80
CA TYR A 148 0.44 -7.46 -17.49
C TYR A 148 1.23 -6.71 -16.42
N GLN A 149 1.43 -7.34 -15.28
CA GLN A 149 1.98 -6.68 -14.09
C GLN A 149 3.34 -7.30 -13.73
N PRO A 150 4.46 -6.65 -14.09
CA PRO A 150 5.79 -7.08 -13.66
C PRO A 150 5.90 -7.13 -12.14
N THR A 151 6.75 -8.02 -11.66
CA THR A 151 6.99 -8.20 -10.22
C THR A 151 7.40 -6.88 -9.57
N TYR A 152 6.86 -6.59 -8.39
CA TYR A 152 7.02 -5.36 -7.61
C TYR A 152 6.38 -4.10 -8.21
N MET A 153 5.78 -4.16 -9.42
CA MET A 153 5.00 -3.07 -10.00
C MET A 153 3.48 -3.27 -9.88
N ASP A 154 3.05 -4.36 -9.30
CA ASP A 154 1.70 -4.92 -9.26
C ASP A 154 0.73 -4.19 -8.32
N ILE A 155 1.22 -3.55 -7.25
CA ILE A 155 0.36 -2.79 -6.31
C ILE A 155 -0.23 -1.53 -6.96
N LEU A 156 0.51 -0.82 -7.81
CA LEU A 156 0.01 0.42 -8.43
C LEU A 156 -1.17 0.19 -9.38
N PRO A 157 -1.15 -0.82 -10.29
CA PRO A 157 -2.29 -1.14 -11.13
C PRO A 157 -3.58 -1.41 -10.36
N GLN A 158 -3.54 -2.28 -9.36
CA GLN A 158 -4.74 -2.55 -8.55
C GLN A 158 -5.21 -1.30 -7.77
N TYR A 159 -4.28 -0.48 -7.28
CA TYR A 159 -4.62 0.76 -6.59
C TYR A 159 -5.29 1.77 -7.52
N ILE A 160 -4.88 1.86 -8.80
CA ILE A 160 -5.53 2.69 -9.81
C ILE A 160 -6.99 2.24 -9.99
N VAL A 161 -7.24 0.95 -10.15
CA VAL A 161 -8.59 0.39 -10.27
C VAL A 161 -9.44 0.76 -9.05
N TYR A 162 -8.91 0.56 -7.84
CA TYR A 162 -9.64 0.91 -6.61
C TYR A 162 -9.94 2.40 -6.50
N MET A 163 -9.02 3.26 -6.89
CA MET A 163 -9.24 4.70 -6.92
C MET A 163 -10.33 5.11 -7.91
N LEU A 164 -10.36 4.49 -9.10
CA LEU A 164 -11.36 4.81 -10.12
C LEU A 164 -12.79 4.46 -9.69
N VAL A 165 -12.96 3.34 -8.96
CA VAL A 165 -14.27 2.92 -8.44
C VAL A 165 -14.65 3.57 -7.11
N SER A 166 -13.69 4.18 -6.40
CA SER A 166 -13.89 4.77 -5.06
C SER A 166 -14.94 5.91 -4.98
N PRO A 167 -15.10 6.84 -5.96
CA PRO A 167 -15.98 7.98 -5.78
C PRO A 167 -17.42 7.63 -5.40
N PRO A 168 -18.15 6.77 -6.14
CA PRO A 168 -19.51 6.39 -5.76
C PRO A 168 -19.54 5.61 -4.42
N LEU A 169 -18.52 4.80 -4.11
CA LEU A 169 -18.47 4.03 -2.88
C LEU A 169 -18.26 4.93 -1.65
N ILE A 170 -17.39 5.94 -1.76
CA ILE A 170 -17.22 6.97 -0.73
C ILE A 170 -18.53 7.73 -0.52
N TRP A 171 -19.23 8.07 -1.60
CA TRP A 171 -20.50 8.77 -1.52
C TRP A 171 -21.59 7.94 -0.83
N LEU A 172 -21.66 6.65 -1.09
CA LEU A 172 -22.54 5.73 -0.37
C LEU A 172 -22.21 5.72 1.13
N CYS A 173 -20.93 5.73 1.51
CA CYS A 173 -20.53 5.83 2.91
C CYS A 173 -20.95 7.17 3.54
N VAL A 174 -20.73 8.29 2.84
CA VAL A 174 -21.12 9.64 3.30
C VAL A 174 -22.62 9.74 3.51
N THR A 175 -23.43 9.19 2.61
CA THR A 175 -24.90 9.19 2.70
C THR A 175 -25.47 8.15 3.66
N GLY A 176 -24.62 7.38 4.37
CA GLY A 176 -25.06 6.40 5.38
C GLY A 176 -25.28 4.98 4.85
N ARG A 177 -25.06 4.75 3.60
CA ARG A 177 -25.28 3.45 2.94
C ARG A 177 -23.99 2.60 2.91
N TRP A 178 -23.10 2.75 3.87
CA TRP A 178 -21.82 2.06 3.97
C TRP A 178 -21.95 0.52 4.00
N MET A 179 -23.05 0.00 4.55
CA MET A 179 -23.31 -1.44 4.59
C MET A 179 -23.39 -2.06 3.20
N TRP A 180 -23.90 -1.35 2.19
CA TRP A 180 -23.90 -1.83 0.81
C TRP A 180 -22.48 -1.95 0.25
N VAL A 181 -21.59 -1.01 0.60
CA VAL A 181 -20.17 -1.08 0.20
C VAL A 181 -19.49 -2.27 0.86
N ALA A 182 -19.71 -2.48 2.16
CA ALA A 182 -19.16 -3.61 2.90
C ALA A 182 -19.71 -4.95 2.38
N ALA A 183 -21.02 -5.04 2.12
CA ALA A 183 -21.65 -6.25 1.59
C ALA A 183 -21.17 -6.59 0.17
N LEU A 184 -21.07 -5.60 -0.72
CA LEU A 184 -20.50 -5.79 -2.06
C LEU A 184 -19.05 -6.26 -1.99
N SER A 185 -18.25 -5.64 -1.13
CA SER A 185 -16.85 -6.02 -0.93
C SER A 185 -16.71 -7.46 -0.42
N ALA A 186 -17.51 -7.84 0.57
CA ALA A 186 -17.53 -9.21 1.09
C ALA A 186 -18.01 -10.21 0.04
N PHE A 187 -19.03 -9.86 -0.75
CA PHE A 187 -19.52 -10.70 -1.84
C PHE A 187 -18.46 -10.95 -2.92
N LEU A 188 -17.77 -9.90 -3.38
CA LEU A 188 -16.71 -10.02 -4.39
C LEU A 188 -15.55 -10.88 -3.87
N TRP A 189 -15.16 -10.69 -2.61
CA TRP A 189 -14.14 -11.53 -2.00
C TRP A 189 -14.59 -13.00 -1.92
N ALA A 190 -15.81 -13.27 -1.43
CA ALA A 190 -16.35 -14.61 -1.35
C ALA A 190 -16.50 -15.27 -2.73
N ALA A 191 -16.91 -14.50 -3.75
CA ALA A 191 -17.00 -14.99 -5.13
C ALA A 191 -15.64 -15.48 -5.66
N VAL A 192 -14.53 -14.82 -5.28
CA VAL A 192 -13.19 -15.30 -5.62
C VAL A 192 -12.86 -16.60 -4.89
N GLN A 193 -13.16 -16.69 -3.58
CA GLN A 193 -12.92 -17.93 -2.81
C GLN A 193 -13.71 -19.13 -3.37
N LEU A 194 -14.87 -18.87 -4.00
CA LEU A 194 -15.70 -19.90 -4.66
C LEU A 194 -15.31 -20.14 -6.14
N GLY A 195 -14.25 -19.49 -6.64
CA GLY A 195 -13.77 -19.67 -8.02
C GLY A 195 -14.67 -19.03 -9.10
N LEU A 196 -15.65 -18.19 -8.72
CA LEU A 196 -16.59 -17.55 -9.68
C LEU A 196 -15.91 -16.54 -10.61
N HIS A 197 -14.67 -16.17 -10.34
CA HIS A 197 -13.86 -15.27 -11.18
C HIS A 197 -13.20 -16.01 -12.37
N PHE A 198 -13.02 -17.34 -12.32
CA PHE A 198 -12.32 -18.09 -13.36
C PHE A 198 -12.94 -17.98 -14.76
N PRO A 199 -14.26 -18.03 -14.95
CA PRO A 199 -14.85 -17.86 -16.29
C PRO A 199 -14.55 -16.48 -16.88
N VAL A 200 -14.55 -15.42 -16.05
CA VAL A 200 -14.25 -14.05 -16.49
C VAL A 200 -12.77 -13.92 -16.85
N ALA A 201 -11.88 -14.41 -15.99
CA ALA A 201 -10.44 -14.39 -16.25
C ALA A 201 -10.08 -15.23 -17.49
N GLY A 202 -10.67 -16.40 -17.65
CA GLY A 202 -10.51 -17.26 -18.82
C GLY A 202 -11.02 -16.59 -20.10
N GLY A 203 -12.16 -15.91 -20.06
CA GLY A 203 -12.66 -15.13 -21.19
C GLY A 203 -11.73 -13.98 -21.62
N ILE A 204 -11.15 -13.26 -20.65
CA ILE A 204 -10.16 -12.22 -20.93
C ILE A 204 -8.90 -12.82 -21.57
N ARG A 205 -8.38 -13.92 -21.03
CA ARG A 205 -7.22 -14.63 -21.60
C ARG A 205 -7.48 -15.06 -23.04
N ALA A 206 -8.59 -15.77 -23.28
CA ALA A 206 -8.96 -16.22 -24.60
C ALA A 206 -9.15 -15.10 -25.62
N LEU A 207 -9.58 -13.90 -25.17
CA LEU A 207 -9.66 -12.71 -26.03
C LEU A 207 -8.28 -12.17 -26.38
N LEU A 208 -7.37 -12.11 -25.40
CA LEU A 208 -6.00 -11.62 -25.59
C LEU A 208 -5.15 -12.55 -26.44
N GLU A 209 -5.31 -13.86 -26.28
CA GLU A 209 -4.63 -14.90 -27.10
C GLU A 209 -4.96 -14.80 -28.57
N ARG A 210 -6.11 -14.21 -28.95
CA ARG A 210 -6.44 -13.90 -30.36
C ARG A 210 -5.59 -12.75 -30.93
N VAL A 211 -5.04 -11.91 -30.07
CA VAL A 211 -4.24 -10.75 -30.47
C VAL A 211 -2.76 -11.11 -30.51
N HIS A 212 -2.29 -11.90 -29.56
CA HIS A 212 -0.91 -12.35 -29.46
C HIS A 212 -0.83 -13.68 -28.70
N GLU A 213 -0.04 -14.62 -29.20
CA GLU A 213 0.26 -15.87 -28.50
C GLU A 213 1.11 -15.57 -27.25
N GLY A 214 0.71 -16.14 -26.11
CA GLY A 214 1.37 -15.98 -24.82
C GLY A 214 0.51 -15.33 -23.74
N GLU A 215 0.98 -15.37 -22.49
CA GLU A 215 0.19 -14.94 -21.34
C GLU A 215 0.24 -13.39 -21.16
N MET A 216 -0.60 -12.66 -21.90
CA MET A 216 -0.72 -11.20 -21.78
C MET A 216 -1.52 -10.73 -20.56
N PHE A 217 -2.27 -11.62 -19.89
CA PHE A 217 -3.03 -11.32 -18.68
C PHE A 217 -2.38 -11.94 -17.46
N ARG A 218 -1.57 -11.15 -16.76
CA ARG A 218 -0.83 -11.59 -15.60
C ARG A 218 -0.94 -10.59 -14.45
N THR A 219 -1.43 -11.06 -13.32
CA THR A 219 -1.57 -10.26 -12.10
C THR A 219 -1.01 -11.01 -10.91
N ALA A 220 -0.20 -10.36 -10.08
CA ALA A 220 0.33 -10.97 -8.86
C ALA A 220 -0.73 -11.05 -7.75
N PHE A 221 -1.73 -10.17 -7.82
CA PHE A 221 -2.82 -10.09 -6.86
C PHE A 221 -4.16 -10.11 -7.57
N ASN A 222 -5.09 -10.95 -7.11
CA ASN A 222 -6.46 -10.94 -7.61
C ASN A 222 -7.17 -9.66 -7.16
N VAL A 223 -7.45 -8.75 -8.09
CA VAL A 223 -8.03 -7.44 -7.82
C VAL A 223 -9.38 -7.54 -7.10
N LEU A 224 -10.21 -8.57 -7.43
CA LEU A 224 -11.51 -8.79 -6.81
C LEU A 224 -11.40 -9.32 -5.37
N ALA A 225 -10.32 -10.01 -5.02
CA ALA A 225 -10.09 -10.47 -3.65
C ALA A 225 -9.42 -9.38 -2.80
N TRP A 226 -8.35 -8.77 -3.30
CA TRP A 226 -7.57 -7.77 -2.58
C TRP A 226 -8.32 -6.44 -2.37
N GLN A 227 -9.39 -6.19 -3.14
CA GLN A 227 -10.25 -5.04 -2.88
C GLN A 227 -10.84 -5.08 -1.46
N ALA A 228 -11.02 -6.27 -0.86
CA ALA A 228 -11.55 -6.39 0.50
C ALA A 228 -10.68 -5.63 1.53
N VAL A 229 -9.36 -5.66 1.35
CA VAL A 229 -8.40 -4.92 2.19
C VAL A 229 -8.53 -3.41 1.99
N PHE A 230 -8.58 -2.95 0.74
CA PHE A 230 -8.71 -1.53 0.42
C PHE A 230 -10.06 -0.97 0.84
N MET A 231 -11.16 -1.68 0.52
CA MET A 231 -12.53 -1.23 0.81
C MET A 231 -12.85 -1.24 2.30
N SER A 232 -12.30 -2.19 3.06
CA SER A 232 -12.43 -2.15 4.53
C SER A 232 -11.77 -0.87 5.11
N GLY A 233 -10.58 -0.53 4.64
CA GLY A 233 -9.94 0.74 4.97
C GLY A 233 -10.77 1.95 4.54
N LEU A 234 -11.25 1.98 3.29
CA LEU A 234 -12.06 3.07 2.73
C LEU A 234 -13.34 3.30 3.55
N VAL A 235 -14.07 2.24 3.88
CA VAL A 235 -15.29 2.32 4.70
C VAL A 235 -14.96 2.88 6.10
N LEU A 236 -13.95 2.33 6.78
CA LEU A 236 -13.52 2.82 8.09
C LEU A 236 -13.08 4.29 8.04
N GLY A 237 -12.35 4.68 7.01
CA GLY A 237 -11.92 6.06 6.81
C GLY A 237 -13.09 7.02 6.58
N ALA A 238 -14.06 6.63 5.75
CA ALA A 238 -15.27 7.43 5.50
C ALA A 238 -16.16 7.54 6.74
N LEU A 239 -16.34 6.46 7.50
CA LEU A 239 -17.09 6.46 8.76
C LEU A 239 -16.40 7.32 9.83
N THR A 240 -15.07 7.30 9.89
CA THR A 240 -14.28 8.20 10.75
C THR A 240 -14.49 9.67 10.35
N ALA A 241 -14.42 9.96 9.06
CA ALA A 241 -14.58 11.32 8.53
C ALA A 241 -15.99 11.90 8.76
N THR A 242 -17.01 11.03 8.80
CA THR A 242 -18.41 11.39 9.04
C THR A 242 -18.79 11.34 10.53
N GLY A 243 -17.87 11.05 11.44
CA GLY A 243 -18.12 10.97 12.89
C GLY A 243 -19.02 9.80 13.31
N ARG A 244 -19.18 8.78 12.47
CA ARG A 244 -20.03 7.62 12.76
C ARG A 244 -19.35 6.54 13.60
N ILE A 245 -18.02 6.60 13.74
CA ILE A 245 -17.26 5.74 14.63
C ILE A 245 -16.80 6.55 15.83
N ASP A 246 -17.22 6.12 17.00
CA ASP A 246 -16.69 6.60 18.27
C ASP A 246 -15.47 5.73 18.65
N TRP A 247 -14.30 6.21 18.27
CA TRP A 247 -13.04 5.49 18.50
C TRP A 247 -12.72 5.28 19.97
N GLU A 248 -13.16 6.16 20.87
CA GLU A 248 -12.94 6.02 22.31
C GLU A 248 -13.73 4.84 22.88
N LYS A 249 -14.95 4.59 22.35
CA LYS A 249 -15.72 3.41 22.71
C LYS A 249 -15.20 2.12 22.09
N VAL A 250 -14.78 2.17 20.82
CA VAL A 250 -14.28 0.98 20.08
C VAL A 250 -12.94 0.54 20.62
N MET A 251 -12.02 1.48 20.85
CA MET A 251 -10.66 1.25 21.35
C MET A 251 -10.56 1.54 22.85
N ASN A 252 -11.48 1.00 23.63
CA ASN A 252 -11.51 1.23 25.07
C ASN A 252 -10.48 0.31 25.78
N PRO A 253 -9.54 0.86 26.60
CA PRO A 253 -8.55 0.08 27.30
C PRO A 253 -9.13 -0.92 28.32
N LYS A 254 -10.37 -0.68 28.80
CA LYS A 254 -11.08 -1.56 29.74
C LYS A 254 -11.85 -2.71 29.05
N ARG A 255 -12.07 -2.65 27.72
CA ARG A 255 -12.78 -3.68 26.94
C ARG A 255 -11.79 -4.57 26.22
N THR A 256 -11.29 -5.58 26.91
CA THR A 256 -10.17 -6.43 26.43
C THR A 256 -10.59 -7.76 25.81
N ALA A 257 -11.88 -8.14 25.87
CA ALA A 257 -12.33 -9.45 25.35
C ALA A 257 -11.95 -9.65 23.86
N LEU A 258 -12.24 -8.65 23.00
CA LEU A 258 -11.89 -8.71 21.59
C LEU A 258 -10.36 -8.64 21.36
N VAL A 259 -9.63 -7.95 22.25
CA VAL A 259 -8.15 -7.90 22.21
C VAL A 259 -7.57 -9.28 22.49
N TRP A 260 -8.10 -9.99 23.51
CA TRP A 260 -7.67 -11.35 23.80
C TRP A 260 -8.02 -12.35 22.69
N LEU A 261 -9.19 -12.20 22.06
CA LEU A 261 -9.57 -13.01 20.89
C LEU A 261 -8.61 -12.74 19.73
N ALA A 262 -8.35 -11.49 19.41
CA ALA A 262 -7.40 -11.12 18.35
C ALA A 262 -5.99 -11.63 18.65
N PHE A 263 -5.53 -11.49 19.89
CA PHE A 263 -4.24 -12.01 20.34
C PHE A 263 -4.15 -13.54 20.20
N ALA A 264 -5.19 -14.27 20.64
CA ALA A 264 -5.25 -15.72 20.50
C ALA A 264 -5.19 -16.15 19.03
N LEU A 265 -5.94 -15.47 18.14
CA LEU A 265 -5.89 -15.73 16.70
C LEU A 265 -4.49 -15.48 16.12
N VAL A 266 -3.84 -14.38 16.49
CA VAL A 266 -2.46 -14.10 16.07
C VAL A 266 -1.51 -15.21 16.52
N LEU A 267 -1.63 -15.69 17.77
CA LEU A 267 -0.81 -16.81 18.27
C LEU A 267 -1.08 -18.12 17.52
N VAL A 268 -2.32 -18.42 17.18
CA VAL A 268 -2.69 -19.60 16.37
C VAL A 268 -2.03 -19.52 14.99
N PHE A 269 -2.15 -18.40 14.29
CA PHE A 269 -1.52 -18.24 12.98
C PHE A 269 0.01 -18.22 13.05
N MET A 270 0.58 -17.66 14.10
CA MET A 270 2.02 -17.75 14.37
C MET A 270 2.47 -19.20 14.59
N GLY A 271 1.71 -19.98 15.36
CA GLY A 271 1.96 -21.41 15.57
C GLY A 271 1.91 -22.19 14.26
N PHE A 272 0.92 -21.93 13.39
CA PHE A 272 0.87 -22.52 12.05
C PHE A 272 2.08 -22.12 11.21
N ARG A 273 2.44 -20.84 11.18
CA ARG A 273 3.60 -20.34 10.41
C ARG A 273 4.89 -21.02 10.84
N PHE A 274 5.16 -21.12 12.14
CA PHE A 274 6.33 -21.82 12.68
C PHE A 274 6.26 -23.33 12.44
N GLY A 275 5.08 -23.93 12.64
CA GLY A 275 4.86 -25.36 12.35
C GLY A 275 5.20 -25.73 10.90
N PHE A 276 4.86 -24.84 9.95
CA PHE A 276 5.25 -25.00 8.55
C PHE A 276 6.74 -24.79 8.33
N THR A 277 7.28 -23.68 8.82
CA THR A 277 8.68 -23.29 8.61
C THR A 277 9.65 -24.34 9.14
N PHE A 278 9.35 -24.92 10.29
CA PHE A 278 10.19 -25.92 10.94
C PHE A 278 9.73 -27.37 10.71
N LYS A 279 8.73 -27.58 9.83
CA LYS A 279 8.16 -28.92 9.50
C LYS A 279 7.72 -29.72 10.74
N LEU A 280 7.10 -29.04 11.70
CA LEU A 280 6.65 -29.63 12.97
C LEU A 280 5.24 -30.21 12.87
N LEU A 281 4.49 -29.89 11.80
CA LEU A 281 3.12 -30.37 11.58
C LEU A 281 3.11 -31.68 10.77
N PRO A 282 2.14 -32.59 11.01
CA PRO A 282 1.95 -33.79 10.19
C PRO A 282 1.70 -33.42 8.72
N GLU A 283 2.27 -34.18 7.77
CA GLU A 283 2.16 -33.91 6.33
C GLU A 283 0.72 -33.73 5.82
N PRO A 284 -0.29 -34.57 6.23
CA PRO A 284 -1.66 -34.36 5.80
C PRO A 284 -2.26 -33.02 6.25
N MET A 285 -1.80 -32.50 7.39
CA MET A 285 -2.23 -31.19 7.89
C MET A 285 -1.55 -30.06 7.11
N MET A 286 -0.26 -30.23 6.76
CA MET A 286 0.46 -29.28 5.93
C MET A 286 -0.16 -29.16 4.54
N GLU A 287 -0.52 -30.25 3.90
CA GLU A 287 -1.17 -30.25 2.58
C GLU A 287 -2.53 -29.54 2.60
N ARG A 288 -3.38 -29.85 3.58
CA ARG A 288 -4.67 -29.17 3.74
C ARG A 288 -4.51 -27.66 3.97
N PHE A 289 -3.51 -27.28 4.74
CA PHE A 289 -3.28 -25.87 4.99
C PHE A 289 -2.71 -25.15 3.75
N ARG A 290 -1.82 -25.78 2.97
CA ARG A 290 -1.31 -25.23 1.70
C ARG A 290 -2.43 -24.88 0.73
N SER A 291 -3.51 -25.66 0.70
CA SER A 291 -4.68 -25.35 -0.13
C SER A 291 -5.42 -24.08 0.32
N LEU A 292 -5.29 -23.70 1.60
CA LEU A 292 -5.86 -22.49 2.19
C LEU A 292 -4.89 -21.31 2.17
N ASP A 293 -3.60 -21.55 1.92
CA ASP A 293 -2.54 -20.52 1.88
C ASP A 293 -2.38 -19.97 0.46
N ASN A 294 -3.42 -19.31 -0.03
CA ASN A 294 -3.39 -18.63 -1.33
C ASN A 294 -3.33 -17.11 -1.16
N ARG A 295 -2.10 -16.57 -1.26
CA ARG A 295 -1.82 -15.13 -1.18
C ARG A 295 -2.45 -14.35 -2.32
N THR A 296 -2.36 -14.87 -3.55
CA THR A 296 -2.86 -14.19 -4.75
C THR A 296 -4.35 -13.92 -4.65
N GLU A 297 -5.12 -14.88 -4.14
CA GLU A 297 -6.56 -14.79 -3.95
C GLU A 297 -6.97 -14.25 -2.58
N PHE A 298 -6.01 -13.79 -1.77
CA PHE A 298 -6.27 -13.26 -0.43
C PHE A 298 -7.21 -14.17 0.36
N SER A 299 -6.80 -15.42 0.53
CA SER A 299 -7.62 -16.47 1.14
C SER A 299 -8.03 -16.14 2.58
N PHE A 300 -8.93 -16.97 3.13
CA PHE A 300 -9.47 -16.80 4.48
C PHE A 300 -8.37 -16.68 5.56
N VAL A 301 -7.27 -17.41 5.41
CA VAL A 301 -6.12 -17.35 6.32
C VAL A 301 -5.54 -15.92 6.38
N TYR A 302 -5.33 -15.32 5.20
CA TYR A 302 -4.81 -13.95 5.12
C TYR A 302 -5.81 -12.94 5.66
N LEU A 303 -7.10 -13.09 5.32
CA LEU A 303 -8.15 -12.16 5.77
C LEU A 303 -8.26 -12.15 7.31
N VAL A 304 -8.41 -13.33 7.93
CA VAL A 304 -8.62 -13.43 9.37
C VAL A 304 -7.38 -13.00 10.16
N ASN A 305 -6.18 -13.45 9.71
CA ASN A 305 -4.94 -13.05 10.37
C ASN A 305 -4.69 -11.53 10.24
N PHE A 306 -4.99 -10.95 9.06
CA PHE A 306 -4.90 -9.50 8.86
C PHE A 306 -5.87 -8.71 9.75
N MET A 307 -7.13 -9.14 9.85
CA MET A 307 -8.13 -8.49 10.72
C MET A 307 -7.71 -8.56 12.19
N ALA A 308 -7.27 -9.73 12.67
CA ALA A 308 -6.82 -9.92 14.05
C ALA A 308 -5.58 -9.06 14.36
N THR A 309 -4.56 -9.13 13.52
CA THR A 309 -3.32 -8.36 13.70
C THR A 309 -3.57 -6.86 13.57
N GLY A 310 -4.33 -6.44 12.56
CA GLY A 310 -4.68 -5.03 12.34
C GLY A 310 -5.45 -4.43 13.49
N TYR A 311 -6.45 -5.17 14.05
CA TYR A 311 -7.17 -4.75 15.24
C TYR A 311 -6.25 -4.65 16.46
N LEU A 312 -5.42 -5.67 16.68
CA LEU A 312 -4.49 -5.69 17.81
C LEU A 312 -3.50 -4.51 17.76
N VAL A 313 -2.89 -4.26 16.61
CA VAL A 313 -1.96 -3.12 16.42
C VAL A 313 -2.69 -1.79 16.59
N ALA A 314 -3.88 -1.64 16.01
CA ALA A 314 -4.68 -0.43 16.16
C ALA A 314 -5.04 -0.16 17.61
N TRP A 315 -5.49 -1.19 18.35
CA TRP A 315 -5.79 -1.07 19.79
C TRP A 315 -4.54 -0.73 20.60
N MET A 316 -3.41 -1.39 20.35
CA MET A 316 -2.15 -1.09 21.02
C MET A 316 -1.69 0.36 20.79
N VAL A 317 -1.81 0.85 19.58
CA VAL A 317 -1.45 2.24 19.23
C VAL A 317 -2.43 3.25 19.83
N MET A 318 -3.73 2.96 19.89
CA MET A 318 -4.74 3.92 20.33
C MET A 318 -5.02 3.87 21.83
N ALA A 319 -5.10 2.67 22.40
CA ALA A 319 -5.51 2.43 23.80
C ALA A 319 -4.39 1.83 24.67
N GLY A 320 -3.41 1.14 24.07
CA GLY A 320 -2.39 0.40 24.82
C GLY A 320 -1.56 1.26 25.78
N SER A 321 -1.29 2.52 25.41
CA SER A 321 -0.58 3.47 26.27
C SER A 321 -1.36 3.84 27.56
N LEU A 322 -2.66 3.60 27.60
CA LEU A 322 -3.56 3.86 28.70
C LEU A 322 -3.92 2.59 29.49
N ALA A 323 -3.37 1.44 29.10
CA ALA A 323 -3.64 0.17 29.77
C ALA A 323 -3.04 0.12 31.17
N ASP A 324 -3.72 -0.57 32.09
CA ASP A 324 -3.26 -0.75 33.48
C ASP A 324 -2.02 -1.64 33.55
N ASN A 325 -1.94 -2.65 32.68
CA ASN A 325 -0.80 -3.57 32.61
C ASN A 325 0.45 -2.86 32.07
N ARG A 326 1.55 -2.90 32.83
CA ARG A 326 2.83 -2.24 32.48
C ARG A 326 3.44 -2.74 31.17
N ILE A 327 3.35 -4.03 30.88
CA ILE A 327 3.89 -4.63 29.65
C ILE A 327 3.12 -4.13 28.44
N VAL A 328 1.78 -4.19 28.50
CA VAL A 328 0.90 -3.69 27.44
C VAL A 328 1.14 -2.21 27.18
N ARG A 329 1.29 -1.42 28.24
CA ARG A 329 1.59 0.01 28.14
C ARG A 329 2.95 0.28 27.49
N ALA A 330 3.98 -0.48 27.87
CA ALA A 330 5.30 -0.37 27.28
C ALA A 330 5.30 -0.72 25.79
N LEU A 331 4.61 -1.81 25.39
CA LEU A 331 4.44 -2.21 24.00
C LEU A 331 3.66 -1.16 23.19
N GLY A 332 2.55 -0.64 23.74
CA GLY A 332 1.79 0.43 23.10
C GLY A 332 2.60 1.70 22.86
N ASN A 333 3.37 2.12 23.87
CA ASN A 333 4.29 3.26 23.75
C ASN A 333 5.42 2.97 22.74
N GLY A 334 5.97 1.76 22.73
CA GLY A 334 6.99 1.33 21.78
C GLY A 334 6.51 1.40 20.33
N LEU A 335 5.30 0.88 20.04
CA LEU A 335 4.71 0.97 18.70
C LEU A 335 4.45 2.43 18.29
N ARG A 336 3.90 3.26 19.20
CA ARG A 336 3.72 4.70 18.94
C ARG A 336 5.04 5.39 18.66
N TRP A 337 6.09 5.08 19.41
CA TRP A 337 7.42 5.63 19.19
C TRP A 337 7.96 5.24 17.81
N ILE A 338 7.90 3.95 17.43
CA ILE A 338 8.33 3.47 16.12
C ILE A 338 7.61 4.24 15.00
N PHE A 339 6.27 4.28 15.04
CA PHE A 339 5.48 4.96 13.99
C PHE A 339 5.60 6.50 14.05
N SER A 340 6.19 7.04 15.10
CA SER A 340 6.49 8.48 15.22
C SER A 340 7.88 8.87 14.75
N LEU A 341 8.74 7.90 14.36
CA LEU A 341 10.08 8.18 13.85
C LEU A 341 10.02 9.10 12.63
N SER A 342 10.81 10.16 12.64
CA SER A 342 10.81 11.20 11.61
C SER A 342 11.07 10.64 10.21
N PHE A 343 11.98 9.67 10.10
CA PHE A 343 12.28 8.97 8.86
C PHE A 343 11.04 8.25 8.30
N LEU A 344 10.33 7.46 9.13
CA LEU A 344 9.14 6.72 8.70
C LEU A 344 8.01 7.67 8.29
N ARG A 345 7.79 8.74 9.05
CA ARG A 345 6.79 9.77 8.71
C ARG A 345 7.13 10.47 7.40
N LEU A 346 8.39 10.78 7.18
CA LEU A 346 8.87 11.41 5.95
C LEU A 346 8.57 10.55 4.72
N ILE A 347 9.04 9.30 4.72
CA ILE A 347 8.85 8.39 3.57
C ILE A 347 7.38 8.00 3.39
N GLY A 348 6.62 7.83 4.47
CA GLY A 348 5.19 7.49 4.41
C GLY A 348 4.33 8.63 3.86
N ARG A 349 4.64 9.90 4.18
CA ARG A 349 3.98 11.08 3.61
C ARG A 349 4.13 11.16 2.09
N HIS A 350 5.29 10.75 1.57
CA HIS A 350 5.62 10.74 0.14
C HIS A 350 5.60 9.32 -0.47
N SER A 351 4.77 8.44 0.08
CA SER A 351 4.79 7.01 -0.19
C SER A 351 4.68 6.61 -1.67
N LEU A 352 4.01 7.37 -2.54
CA LEU A 352 3.92 7.07 -3.98
C LEU A 352 5.30 7.22 -4.66
N GLN A 353 6.00 8.32 -4.37
CA GLN A 353 7.32 8.59 -4.91
C GLN A 353 8.34 7.58 -4.36
N VAL A 354 8.26 7.32 -3.07
CA VAL A 354 9.12 6.35 -2.38
C VAL A 354 8.88 4.93 -2.91
N TYR A 355 7.61 4.56 -3.16
CA TYR A 355 7.29 3.28 -3.76
C TYR A 355 7.89 3.13 -5.17
N ALA A 356 7.72 4.12 -6.05
CA ALA A 356 8.30 4.07 -7.39
C ALA A 356 9.84 3.99 -7.34
N TRP A 357 10.46 4.75 -6.42
CA TRP A 357 11.90 4.73 -6.22
C TRP A 357 12.42 3.36 -5.77
N HIS A 358 11.77 2.74 -4.77
CA HIS A 358 12.25 1.45 -4.26
C HIS A 358 12.22 0.37 -5.32
N VAL A 359 11.20 0.35 -6.19
CA VAL A 359 11.14 -0.63 -7.30
C VAL A 359 12.36 -0.47 -8.21
N ILE A 360 12.68 0.76 -8.63
CA ILE A 360 13.85 1.03 -9.48
C ILE A 360 15.14 0.57 -8.78
N VAL A 361 15.29 0.90 -7.49
CA VAL A 361 16.47 0.49 -6.70
C VAL A 361 16.58 -1.04 -6.63
N ILE A 362 15.47 -1.76 -6.41
CA ILE A 362 15.48 -3.23 -6.35
C ILE A 362 15.90 -3.84 -7.69
N TYR A 363 15.40 -3.34 -8.82
CA TYR A 363 15.80 -3.81 -10.15
C TYR A 363 17.29 -3.55 -10.42
N LEU A 364 17.81 -2.38 -10.05
CA LEU A 364 19.23 -2.06 -10.18
C LEU A 364 20.11 -2.96 -9.30
N LEU A 365 19.69 -3.20 -8.04
CA LEU A 365 20.45 -4.05 -7.11
C LEU A 365 20.45 -5.52 -7.54
N LYS A 366 19.41 -5.98 -8.25
CA LYS A 366 19.42 -7.34 -8.84
C LYS A 366 20.52 -7.49 -9.93
N GLY A 367 20.67 -6.48 -10.79
CA GLY A 367 21.77 -6.44 -11.74
C GLY A 367 23.14 -6.35 -11.07
N PHE A 368 23.25 -5.55 -10.00
CA PHE A 368 24.48 -5.44 -9.22
C PHE A 368 24.86 -6.79 -8.58
N GLU A 369 23.90 -7.50 -8.01
CA GLU A 369 24.10 -8.85 -7.46
C GLU A 369 24.56 -9.84 -8.56
N HIS A 370 23.94 -9.78 -9.73
CA HIS A 370 24.29 -10.66 -10.85
C HIS A 370 25.76 -10.53 -11.27
N HIS A 371 26.27 -9.30 -11.32
CA HIS A 371 27.62 -9.01 -11.80
C HIS A 371 28.72 -9.15 -10.73
N TYR A 372 28.40 -8.88 -9.46
CA TYR A 372 29.38 -8.78 -8.38
C TYR A 372 29.14 -9.74 -7.22
N GLY A 373 28.05 -10.49 -7.25
CA GLY A 373 27.75 -11.49 -6.21
C GLY A 373 28.50 -12.82 -6.41
N PRO A 374 28.32 -13.78 -5.52
CA PRO A 374 27.52 -13.70 -4.27
C PRO A 374 28.17 -12.83 -3.19
N PHE A 375 27.36 -12.16 -2.37
CA PHE A 375 27.82 -11.27 -1.31
C PHE A 375 27.88 -11.95 0.06
N SER A 376 28.79 -11.48 0.92
CA SER A 376 28.80 -11.82 2.34
C SER A 376 27.57 -11.26 3.06
N GLU A 377 27.21 -11.81 4.23
CA GLU A 377 26.07 -11.30 5.05
C GLU A 377 26.25 -9.84 5.45
N TRP A 378 27.47 -9.39 5.75
CA TRP A 378 27.76 -8.00 6.06
C TRP A 378 27.50 -7.08 4.85
N THR A 379 27.93 -7.50 3.67
CA THR A 379 27.70 -6.77 2.42
C THR A 379 26.20 -6.70 2.10
N LYS A 380 25.46 -7.82 2.22
CA LYS A 380 24.00 -7.85 2.04
C LYS A 380 23.29 -6.89 3.01
N THR A 381 23.72 -6.91 4.28
CA THR A 381 23.18 -5.99 5.29
C THR A 381 23.48 -4.53 4.95
N ALA A 382 24.70 -4.21 4.53
CA ALA A 382 25.09 -2.85 4.12
C ALA A 382 24.29 -2.36 2.91
N ILE A 383 24.08 -3.23 1.90
CA ILE A 383 23.25 -2.93 0.72
C ILE A 383 21.80 -2.67 1.15
N ALA A 384 21.23 -3.53 2.04
CA ALA A 384 19.87 -3.38 2.52
C ALA A 384 19.66 -2.06 3.27
N LEU A 385 20.59 -1.70 4.18
CA LEU A 385 20.55 -0.43 4.92
C LEU A 385 20.70 0.77 3.98
N SER A 386 21.56 0.67 2.96
CA SER A 386 21.73 1.72 1.94
C SER A 386 20.46 1.87 1.10
N ALA A 387 19.82 0.78 0.69
CA ALA A 387 18.56 0.79 -0.02
C ALA A 387 17.44 1.45 0.83
N ILE A 388 17.31 1.10 2.11
CA ILE A 388 16.36 1.72 3.03
C ILE A 388 16.64 3.22 3.18
N THR A 389 17.89 3.61 3.41
CA THR A 389 18.27 5.01 3.55
C THR A 389 17.97 5.81 2.30
N SER A 390 18.16 5.21 1.11
CA SER A 390 17.86 5.85 -0.18
C SER A 390 16.39 6.23 -0.36
N LEU A 391 15.46 5.63 0.41
CA LEU A 391 14.03 5.98 0.40
C LEU A 391 13.78 7.44 0.81
N ALA A 392 14.71 8.06 1.56
CA ALA A 392 14.62 9.47 1.89
C ALA A 392 14.82 10.39 0.67
N VAL A 393 15.53 9.93 -0.37
CA VAL A 393 15.89 10.78 -1.54
C VAL A 393 14.66 11.39 -2.23
N PRO A 394 13.70 10.59 -2.73
CA PRO A 394 12.50 11.15 -3.39
C PRO A 394 11.62 11.95 -2.42
N ALA A 395 11.58 11.57 -1.15
CA ALA A 395 10.79 12.27 -0.14
C ALA A 395 11.36 13.67 0.15
N LEU A 396 12.67 13.78 0.40
CA LEU A 396 13.35 15.05 0.63
C LEU A 396 13.30 15.96 -0.61
N TYR A 397 13.49 15.40 -1.81
CA TYR A 397 13.34 16.16 -3.05
C TYR A 397 11.94 16.79 -3.15
N ARG A 398 10.90 16.03 -2.82
CA ARG A 398 9.52 16.51 -2.87
C ARG A 398 9.23 17.58 -1.80
N GLU A 399 9.76 17.44 -0.59
CA GLU A 399 9.61 18.46 0.46
C GLU A 399 10.30 19.76 0.07
N ARG A 400 11.52 19.70 -0.46
CA ARG A 400 12.24 20.89 -0.96
C ARG A 400 11.46 21.57 -2.08
N ALA A 401 10.99 20.83 -3.09
CA ALA A 401 10.20 21.40 -4.18
C ALA A 401 8.91 22.08 -3.67
N THR A 402 8.28 21.53 -2.63
CA THR A 402 7.09 22.13 -2.00
C THR A 402 7.46 23.38 -1.20
N TYR A 403 8.60 23.40 -0.54
CA TYR A 403 9.11 24.57 0.20
C TYR A 403 9.43 25.71 -0.74
N PHE A 404 10.22 25.49 -1.80
CA PHE A 404 10.56 26.51 -2.79
C PHE A 404 9.35 27.03 -3.56
N GLY A 405 8.35 26.20 -3.85
CA GLY A 405 7.10 26.63 -4.48
C GLY A 405 6.17 27.45 -3.56
N ARG A 406 6.44 27.52 -2.25
CA ARG A 406 5.72 28.35 -1.27
C ARG A 406 6.41 29.67 -0.94
N VAL A 407 7.67 29.87 -1.38
CA VAL A 407 8.40 31.13 -1.16
C VAL A 407 7.88 32.17 -2.14
N PRO A 408 7.25 33.29 -1.70
CA PRO A 408 6.61 34.27 -2.58
C PRO A 408 7.56 34.91 -3.60
N PHE A 409 8.84 34.97 -3.26
CA PHE A 409 9.89 35.66 -4.03
C PHE A 409 10.12 35.11 -5.46
N LEU A 410 9.76 33.85 -5.75
CA LEU A 410 9.91 33.26 -7.08
C LEU A 410 8.63 33.36 -7.93
N ARG A 411 7.50 33.65 -7.30
CA ARG A 411 6.23 33.85 -7.99
C ARG A 411 6.14 35.22 -8.69
N ASP A 412 6.80 36.22 -8.10
CA ASP A 412 6.80 37.60 -8.64
C ASP A 412 7.72 37.77 -9.85
N ARG A 413 8.76 36.94 -10.02
CA ARG A 413 9.58 36.97 -11.25
C ARG A 413 8.83 36.44 -12.48
N ALA A 414 8.05 35.35 -12.34
CA ALA A 414 7.27 34.81 -13.46
C ALA A 414 6.12 35.77 -13.88
N SER A 415 5.53 36.52 -12.92
CA SER A 415 4.46 37.48 -13.21
C SER A 415 4.99 38.80 -13.78
N SER A 416 6.21 39.21 -13.43
CA SER A 416 6.83 40.43 -13.97
C SER A 416 7.28 40.27 -15.41
N ASP A 417 7.69 39.09 -15.82
CA ASP A 417 8.08 38.81 -17.20
C ASP A 417 6.86 38.73 -18.14
N ASP A 418 5.71 38.19 -17.67
CA ASP A 418 4.44 38.18 -18.40
C ASP A 418 3.82 39.59 -18.53
N VAL A 419 4.01 40.48 -17.56
CA VAL A 419 3.54 41.84 -17.61
C VAL A 419 4.40 42.67 -18.58
N LYS A 420 5.73 42.46 -18.61
CA LYS A 420 6.62 43.11 -19.57
C LYS A 420 6.40 42.67 -21.01
N ALA A 421 6.04 41.39 -21.22
CA ALA A 421 5.73 40.86 -22.54
C ALA A 421 4.41 41.44 -23.13
N ARG A 422 3.45 41.88 -22.30
CA ARG A 422 2.18 42.52 -22.71
C ARG A 422 2.25 44.03 -22.88
N ALA A 423 3.33 44.64 -22.45
CA ALA A 423 3.53 46.11 -22.51
C ALA A 423 4.41 46.61 -23.68
N ALA A 424 4.78 45.75 -24.64
CA ALA A 424 5.49 46.13 -25.83
C ALA A 424 4.49 46.69 -26.86
N PRO A 425 4.65 47.96 -27.36
CA PRO A 425 3.78 48.55 -28.31
C PRO A 425 3.92 47.88 -29.68
N ALA A 426 2.79 47.49 -30.27
CA ALA A 426 2.73 47.04 -31.65
C ALA A 426 3.24 48.14 -32.61
N LYS A 427 4.28 47.83 -33.36
CA LYS A 427 4.71 48.57 -34.50
C LYS A 427 4.09 47.98 -35.76
#